data_4e606a3573e68b84de8f6781518ec08b
#
_entry.id   4e606a3573e68b84de8f6781518ec08b
#
_cell.length_a   1.000
_cell.length_b   1.000
_cell.length_c   1.000
_cell.angle_alpha   90.00
_cell.angle_beta   90.00
_cell.angle_gamma   90.00
#
_symmetry.space_group_name_H-M   'P 1'
#
loop_
_entity.id
_entity.type
_entity.pdbx_description
1 polymer ?
#
loop_
_entity_poly.entity_id
_entity_poly.type
_entity_poly.pdbx_seq_one_letter_code
_entity_poly.pdbx_strand_id
1 'polypeptide(L)'
;MSYAVVTLKKGEGRTLKAGGAWIFDNEIESITGGFDNGSIVLVHDFDGYPMGRGFINQNSKIRVRMMTRNIHQEIDESFLRMRVKNAWEYRKTIVDTSSCRLIFGEADFLPGLTVDKYEDVLVVECLALGMEAFKETIVKLLKEVLAEDGVIIHGVFERSDANERKKEGLPKVKGWIGEPYKTEVEIVENGVHYLVDVENGQKTGFFLDQKYNRLAMQRICKGKRVLDCFTHMGTFALNAGIAGATEVTGLDISEYAVSQATENAKRNGLEEQVTFRCANVFDELPRLAEAGEKYDVVILDPPAFTKSRQATKNAIKGYREINIKGLKLVKDGGYLATCSCSHFMTQELLAKTVREAARSAHKRLRQVEFRTQSPDHPILWAADESYYLKFFIFQVVDEK
;
A
#
# COMPACT_ATOMS: atom_id res chain seq x y z
N MET A 1 26.85 26.62 -9.75
CA MET A 1 26.35 27.20 -8.46
C MET A 1 26.76 26.26 -7.34
N SER A 2 27.22 26.76 -6.19
CA SER A 2 27.53 25.90 -5.05
C SER A 2 26.22 25.56 -4.34
N TYR A 3 26.00 24.28 -4.04
CA TYR A 3 24.86 23.83 -3.27
C TYR A 3 24.95 24.34 -1.82
N ALA A 4 23.81 24.61 -1.21
CA ALA A 4 23.75 24.79 0.25
C ALA A 4 24.14 23.47 0.94
N VAL A 5 24.79 23.58 2.11
CA VAL A 5 25.29 22.45 2.89
C VAL A 5 24.48 22.33 4.19
N VAL A 6 23.87 21.16 4.38
CA VAL A 6 23.21 20.75 5.63
C VAL A 6 24.16 19.93 6.45
N THR A 7 24.55 20.39 7.65
CA THR A 7 25.45 19.67 8.57
C THR A 7 24.62 19.06 9.69
N LEU A 8 24.83 17.77 9.92
CA LEU A 8 24.13 17.02 10.99
C LEU A 8 24.78 17.22 12.34
N LYS A 9 24.03 17.09 13.41
CA LYS A 9 24.51 17.09 14.79
C LYS A 9 25.40 15.86 15.07
N LYS A 10 26.29 16.00 16.02
CA LYS A 10 27.10 14.87 16.50
C LYS A 10 26.21 13.77 17.07
N GLY A 11 26.42 12.55 16.53
CA GLY A 11 25.66 11.35 16.93
C GLY A 11 24.38 11.12 16.11
N GLU A 12 23.99 12.08 15.25
CA GLU A 12 22.86 11.95 14.33
C GLU A 12 23.28 11.37 12.95
N GLY A 13 22.30 11.13 12.09
CA GLY A 13 22.53 10.53 10.75
C GLY A 13 22.76 9.03 10.78
N ARG A 14 22.47 8.33 11.87
CA ARG A 14 22.61 6.85 11.96
C ARG A 14 21.71 6.14 10.98
N THR A 15 20.45 6.56 10.89
CA THR A 15 19.47 6.04 9.92
C THR A 15 19.97 6.25 8.51
N LEU A 16 20.51 7.45 8.22
CA LEU A 16 21.09 7.74 6.91
C LEU A 16 22.29 6.82 6.61
N LYS A 17 23.20 6.61 7.55
CA LYS A 17 24.35 5.67 7.40
C LYS A 17 23.89 4.24 7.16
N ALA A 18 22.76 3.84 7.75
CA ALA A 18 22.16 2.51 7.56
C ALA A 18 21.39 2.37 6.24
N GLY A 19 21.23 3.43 5.44
CA GLY A 19 20.55 3.36 4.15
C GLY A 19 19.25 4.15 4.05
N GLY A 20 18.76 4.73 5.15
CA GLY A 20 17.56 5.55 5.18
C GLY A 20 17.67 6.81 4.33
N ALA A 21 16.53 7.38 3.97
CA ALA A 21 16.46 8.54 3.08
C ALA A 21 16.04 9.83 3.78
N TRP A 22 15.64 9.80 5.05
CA TRP A 22 15.07 10.93 5.75
C TRP A 22 16.01 11.54 6.77
N ILE A 23 16.07 12.86 6.80
CA ILE A 23 16.74 13.66 7.84
C ILE A 23 15.68 14.58 8.45
N PHE A 24 15.48 14.44 9.74
CA PHE A 24 14.51 15.25 10.47
C PHE A 24 15.11 16.60 10.90
N ASP A 25 14.24 17.59 11.15
CA ASP A 25 14.63 18.92 11.56
C ASP A 25 15.49 18.95 12.82
N ASN A 26 15.24 18.07 13.76
CA ASN A 26 15.98 17.96 15.03
C ASN A 26 17.39 17.35 14.89
N GLU A 27 17.70 16.69 13.75
CA GLU A 27 19.01 16.10 13.47
C GLU A 27 20.02 17.11 12.91
N ILE A 28 19.57 18.30 12.48
CA ILE A 28 20.39 19.30 11.79
C ILE A 28 21.01 20.26 12.78
N GLU A 29 22.34 20.43 12.68
CA GLU A 29 23.11 21.43 13.42
C GLU A 29 23.07 22.80 12.75
N SER A 30 23.35 22.86 11.44
CA SER A 30 23.40 24.10 10.67
C SER A 30 23.13 23.88 9.20
N ILE A 31 22.72 24.97 8.53
CA ILE A 31 22.59 25.03 7.08
C ILE A 31 23.35 26.26 6.59
N THR A 32 24.30 26.07 5.69
CA THR A 32 25.12 27.15 5.11
C THR A 32 24.90 27.27 3.60
N GLY A 33 24.93 28.49 3.08
CA GLY A 33 24.58 28.81 1.70
C GLY A 33 23.11 29.16 1.51
N GLY A 34 22.78 29.79 0.38
CA GLY A 34 21.40 30.13 0.01
C GLY A 34 20.65 28.97 -0.62
N PHE A 35 19.38 28.82 -0.29
CA PHE A 35 18.50 27.82 -0.87
C PHE A 35 17.03 28.25 -0.76
N ASP A 36 16.22 27.71 -1.64
CA ASP A 36 14.77 27.75 -1.57
C ASP A 36 14.21 26.37 -1.17
N ASN A 37 12.97 26.32 -0.71
CA ASN A 37 12.30 25.04 -0.46
C ASN A 37 12.21 24.23 -1.77
N GLY A 38 12.61 22.98 -1.73
CA GLY A 38 12.72 22.10 -2.89
C GLY A 38 14.10 22.09 -3.55
N SER A 39 15.01 23.01 -3.17
CA SER A 39 16.38 23.03 -3.70
C SER A 39 17.14 21.75 -3.33
N ILE A 40 18.04 21.33 -4.21
CA ILE A 40 19.01 20.27 -3.93
C ILE A 40 20.09 20.84 -3.00
N VAL A 41 20.41 20.09 -1.96
CA VAL A 41 21.43 20.40 -0.96
C VAL A 41 22.43 19.27 -0.82
N LEU A 42 23.65 19.60 -0.38
CA LEU A 42 24.64 18.62 0.10
C LEU A 42 24.38 18.33 1.57
N VAL A 43 24.54 17.09 1.98
CA VAL A 43 24.45 16.70 3.37
C VAL A 43 25.82 16.25 3.86
N HIS A 44 26.25 16.80 4.99
CA HIS A 44 27.49 16.45 5.69
C HIS A 44 27.17 15.94 7.09
N ASP A 45 27.98 15.03 7.59
CA ASP A 45 27.93 14.69 9.01
C ASP A 45 28.57 15.80 9.87
N PHE A 46 28.62 15.61 11.19
CA PHE A 46 29.14 16.59 12.13
C PHE A 46 30.64 16.92 11.97
N ASP A 47 31.42 16.04 11.34
CA ASP A 47 32.85 16.22 11.03
C ASP A 47 33.09 16.77 9.61
N GLY A 48 32.01 17.10 8.88
CA GLY A 48 32.09 17.59 7.51
C GLY A 48 32.25 16.49 6.44
N TYR A 49 32.09 15.22 6.82
CA TYR A 49 32.12 14.13 5.84
C TYR A 49 30.85 14.17 4.96
N PRO A 50 31.01 14.20 3.63
CA PRO A 50 29.87 14.31 2.72
C PRO A 50 29.11 12.98 2.65
N MET A 51 27.79 13.05 2.88
CA MET A 51 26.90 11.90 2.94
C MET A 51 26.03 11.71 1.70
N GLY A 52 25.89 12.73 0.86
CA GLY A 52 25.07 12.68 -0.36
C GLY A 52 24.32 13.98 -0.66
N ARG A 53 23.36 13.87 -1.57
CA ARG A 53 22.50 14.98 -2.02
C ARG A 53 21.03 14.60 -1.88
N GLY A 54 20.22 15.61 -1.58
CA GLY A 54 18.77 15.46 -1.48
C GLY A 54 18.09 16.81 -1.62
N PHE A 55 16.78 16.85 -1.59
CA PHE A 55 16.05 18.10 -1.57
C PHE A 55 15.61 18.49 -0.15
N ILE A 56 15.62 19.80 0.12
CA ILE A 56 15.27 20.37 1.40
C ILE A 56 13.87 20.97 1.38
N ASN A 57 13.15 20.85 2.52
CA ASN A 57 11.87 21.53 2.73
C ASN A 57 11.74 22.02 4.17
N GLN A 58 11.72 23.33 4.37
CA GLN A 58 11.60 23.96 5.71
C GLN A 58 10.20 23.83 6.33
N ASN A 59 9.17 23.50 5.54
CA ASN A 59 7.82 23.29 6.04
C ASN A 59 7.65 21.90 6.67
N SER A 60 8.48 20.93 6.26
CA SER A 60 8.37 19.54 6.67
C SER A 60 9.24 19.23 7.89
N LYS A 61 8.77 18.33 8.76
CA LYS A 61 9.63 17.73 9.80
C LYS A 61 10.71 16.82 9.21
N ILE A 62 10.43 16.17 8.07
CA ILE A 62 11.44 15.52 7.25
C ILE A 62 12.12 16.60 6.44
N ARG A 63 13.15 17.19 7.03
CA ARG A 63 13.80 18.40 6.52
C ARG A 63 14.53 18.17 5.21
N VAL A 64 15.21 17.03 5.06
CA VAL A 64 15.87 16.63 3.83
C VAL A 64 15.46 15.20 3.46
N ARG A 65 15.13 15.00 2.19
CA ARG A 65 14.93 13.67 1.60
C ARG A 65 16.07 13.40 0.62
N MET A 66 16.84 12.36 0.92
CA MET A 66 18.02 11.99 0.13
C MET A 66 17.62 11.39 -1.22
N MET A 67 18.28 11.84 -2.28
CA MET A 67 18.11 11.32 -3.65
C MET A 67 19.27 10.43 -4.06
N THR A 68 20.48 10.76 -3.62
CA THR A 68 21.69 9.99 -3.91
C THR A 68 22.72 10.13 -2.79
N ARG A 69 23.52 9.08 -2.58
CA ARG A 69 24.68 9.10 -1.70
C ARG A 69 25.95 9.49 -2.43
N ASN A 70 25.93 9.45 -3.75
CA ASN A 70 27.05 9.90 -4.56
C ASN A 70 27.02 11.43 -4.67
N ILE A 71 27.94 12.09 -3.98
CA ILE A 71 28.04 13.56 -3.96
C ILE A 71 28.41 14.17 -5.32
N HIS A 72 28.94 13.37 -6.25
CA HIS A 72 29.27 13.80 -7.60
C HIS A 72 28.15 13.58 -8.60
N GLN A 73 27.09 12.88 -8.19
CA GLN A 73 25.95 12.63 -9.04
C GLN A 73 25.05 13.87 -9.11
N GLU A 74 24.94 14.46 -10.29
CA GLU A 74 23.93 15.50 -10.52
C GLU A 74 22.54 14.89 -10.55
N ILE A 75 21.55 15.63 -9.98
CA ILE A 75 20.14 15.25 -9.99
C ILE A 75 19.49 15.99 -11.16
N ASP A 76 19.68 15.45 -12.34
CA ASP A 76 19.21 15.95 -13.62
C ASP A 76 18.22 14.98 -14.29
N GLU A 77 17.80 15.28 -15.50
CA GLU A 77 16.89 14.42 -16.29
C GLU A 77 17.48 13.02 -16.52
N SER A 78 18.79 12.91 -16.73
CA SER A 78 19.47 11.62 -16.93
C SER A 78 19.44 10.75 -15.68
N PHE A 79 19.63 11.37 -14.50
CA PHE A 79 19.47 10.71 -13.21
C PHE A 79 18.03 10.23 -12.98
N LEU A 80 17.05 11.07 -13.26
CA LEU A 80 15.64 10.71 -13.11
C LEU A 80 15.26 9.58 -14.08
N ARG A 81 15.73 9.62 -15.32
CA ARG A 81 15.53 8.54 -16.30
C ARG A 81 16.10 7.21 -15.82
N MET A 82 17.30 7.23 -15.26
CA MET A 82 17.91 6.03 -14.67
C MET A 82 17.03 5.46 -13.52
N ARG A 83 16.51 6.31 -12.64
CA ARG A 83 15.62 5.87 -11.54
C ARG A 83 14.32 5.27 -12.06
N VAL A 84 13.66 5.92 -13.00
CA VAL A 84 12.44 5.42 -13.66
C VAL A 84 12.71 4.10 -14.37
N LYS A 85 13.80 4.01 -15.13
CA LYS A 85 14.17 2.77 -15.83
C LYS A 85 14.44 1.63 -14.87
N ASN A 86 15.19 1.86 -13.78
CA ASN A 86 15.47 0.84 -12.77
C ASN A 86 14.17 0.35 -12.09
N ALA A 87 13.25 1.25 -11.79
CA ALA A 87 11.95 0.90 -11.21
C ALA A 87 11.12 0.03 -12.16
N TRP A 88 11.09 0.36 -13.46
CA TRP A 88 10.40 -0.42 -14.49
C TRP A 88 11.05 -1.80 -14.69
N GLU A 89 12.36 -1.87 -14.85
CA GLU A 89 13.11 -3.13 -15.02
C GLU A 89 12.87 -4.07 -13.82
N TYR A 90 12.85 -3.53 -12.61
CA TYR A 90 12.53 -4.33 -11.43
C TYR A 90 11.12 -4.94 -11.53
N ARG A 91 10.07 -4.16 -11.88
CA ARG A 91 8.69 -4.67 -11.98
C ARG A 91 8.56 -5.76 -13.03
N LYS A 92 9.22 -5.61 -14.19
CA LYS A 92 9.19 -6.63 -15.26
C LYS A 92 9.69 -8.00 -14.78
N THR A 93 10.57 -8.05 -13.79
CA THR A 93 11.15 -9.32 -13.30
C THR A 93 10.32 -10.01 -12.23
N ILE A 94 9.42 -9.28 -11.53
CA ILE A 94 8.81 -9.78 -10.27
C ILE A 94 7.29 -9.81 -10.27
N VAL A 95 6.62 -9.08 -11.16
CA VAL A 95 5.15 -9.03 -11.22
C VAL A 95 4.65 -9.01 -12.65
N ASP A 96 3.38 -9.34 -12.83
CA ASP A 96 2.65 -8.95 -14.03
C ASP A 96 2.46 -7.43 -14.05
N THR A 97 2.93 -6.80 -15.12
CA THR A 97 3.00 -5.34 -15.27
C THR A 97 1.81 -4.72 -15.98
N SER A 98 0.76 -5.49 -16.30
CA SER A 98 -0.49 -4.94 -16.85
C SER A 98 -1.06 -3.90 -15.90
N SER A 99 -1.13 -4.25 -14.60
CA SER A 99 -1.51 -3.33 -13.52
C SER A 99 -0.62 -3.58 -12.30
N CYS A 100 0.19 -2.58 -11.94
CA CYS A 100 1.17 -2.67 -10.86
C CYS A 100 1.59 -1.30 -10.35
N ARG A 101 2.19 -1.24 -9.17
CA ARG A 101 2.89 -0.05 -8.68
C ARG A 101 4.24 0.09 -9.37
N LEU A 102 4.41 1.13 -10.18
CA LEU A 102 5.67 1.41 -10.89
C LEU A 102 6.72 2.07 -10.01
N ILE A 103 6.29 3.02 -9.16
CA ILE A 103 7.18 3.75 -8.25
C ILE A 103 6.59 3.71 -6.85
N PHE A 104 7.41 3.31 -5.89
CA PHE A 104 7.06 3.22 -4.47
C PHE A 104 8.03 4.04 -3.62
N GLY A 105 8.01 5.34 -3.79
CA GLY A 105 8.69 6.34 -2.95
C GLY A 105 10.16 6.04 -2.69
N GLU A 106 10.48 5.97 -1.42
CA GLU A 106 11.84 5.73 -0.91
C GLU A 106 12.42 4.40 -1.37
N ALA A 107 11.58 3.39 -1.57
CA ALA A 107 12.03 2.06 -2.00
C ALA A 107 12.49 2.02 -3.47
N ASP A 108 12.08 2.99 -4.28
CA ASP A 108 12.57 3.22 -5.64
C ASP A 108 13.51 4.43 -5.74
N PHE A 109 13.91 4.98 -4.58
CA PHE A 109 14.82 6.13 -4.47
C PHE A 109 14.28 7.40 -5.16
N LEU A 110 12.95 7.53 -5.18
CA LEU A 110 12.19 8.71 -5.60
C LEU A 110 11.25 9.13 -4.45
N PRO A 111 11.81 9.66 -3.35
CA PRO A 111 11.10 9.80 -2.07
C PRO A 111 9.87 10.69 -2.17
N GLY A 112 8.75 10.16 -1.66
CA GLY A 112 7.46 10.83 -1.64
C GLY A 112 6.71 10.83 -2.97
N LEU A 113 7.13 10.02 -3.95
CA LEU A 113 6.43 9.80 -5.22
C LEU A 113 5.88 8.37 -5.28
N THR A 114 4.60 8.25 -5.58
CA THR A 114 3.95 6.98 -5.90
C THR A 114 3.38 7.04 -7.31
N VAL A 115 3.59 6.00 -8.08
CA VAL A 115 2.97 5.86 -9.41
C VAL A 115 2.41 4.47 -9.56
N ASP A 116 1.12 4.38 -9.78
CA ASP A 116 0.42 3.14 -10.12
C ASP A 116 0.07 3.13 -11.60
N LYS A 117 0.23 1.99 -12.23
CA LYS A 117 -0.18 1.71 -13.60
C LYS A 117 -1.42 0.81 -13.60
N TYR A 118 -2.44 1.24 -14.30
CA TYR A 118 -3.64 0.48 -14.61
C TYR A 118 -3.77 0.43 -16.12
N GLU A 119 -3.35 -0.69 -16.73
CA GLU A 119 -3.29 -0.89 -18.18
C GLU A 119 -2.56 0.28 -18.89
N ASP A 120 -3.29 1.17 -19.56
CA ASP A 120 -2.82 2.31 -20.33
C ASP A 120 -2.92 3.67 -19.58
N VAL A 121 -3.23 3.63 -18.29
CA VAL A 121 -3.35 4.81 -17.43
C VAL A 121 -2.34 4.76 -16.29
N LEU A 122 -1.64 5.87 -16.05
CA LEU A 122 -0.86 6.08 -14.83
C LEU A 122 -1.63 6.93 -13.83
N VAL A 123 -1.52 6.57 -12.56
CA VAL A 123 -2.00 7.40 -11.45
C VAL A 123 -0.82 7.82 -10.61
N VAL A 124 -0.63 9.13 -10.47
CA VAL A 124 0.53 9.74 -9.80
C VAL A 124 0.08 10.37 -8.49
N GLU A 125 0.74 10.03 -7.39
CA GLU A 125 0.62 10.72 -6.12
C GLU A 125 2.00 11.29 -5.73
N CYS A 126 2.09 12.62 -5.63
CA CYS A 126 3.29 13.32 -5.22
C CYS A 126 3.05 13.97 -3.84
N LEU A 127 3.77 13.51 -2.81
CA LEU A 127 3.60 13.96 -1.43
C LEU A 127 4.73 14.88 -0.94
N ALA A 128 5.87 14.93 -1.64
CA ALA A 128 7.04 15.69 -1.22
C ALA A 128 7.31 16.89 -2.13
N LEU A 129 7.60 18.04 -1.52
CA LEU A 129 7.75 19.31 -2.23
C LEU A 129 8.89 19.29 -3.26
N GLY A 130 10.04 18.71 -2.93
CA GLY A 130 11.14 18.61 -3.90
C GLY A 130 10.81 17.71 -5.09
N MET A 131 9.97 16.68 -4.88
CA MET A 131 9.53 15.80 -5.95
C MET A 131 8.47 16.46 -6.86
N GLU A 132 7.69 17.40 -6.32
CA GLU A 132 6.73 18.19 -7.11
C GLU A 132 7.41 18.92 -8.26
N ALA A 133 8.63 19.45 -8.03
CA ALA A 133 9.41 20.12 -9.08
C ALA A 133 9.83 19.18 -10.22
N PHE A 134 9.98 17.88 -9.95
CA PHE A 134 10.39 16.88 -10.94
C PHE A 134 9.21 16.11 -11.55
N LYS A 135 8.01 16.29 -11.04
CA LYS A 135 6.83 15.49 -11.38
C LYS A 135 6.56 15.42 -12.89
N GLU A 136 6.51 16.54 -13.58
CA GLU A 136 6.24 16.58 -15.03
C GLU A 136 7.36 15.90 -15.84
N THR A 137 8.62 16.12 -15.46
CA THR A 137 9.76 15.45 -16.07
C THR A 137 9.67 13.93 -15.86
N ILE A 138 9.33 13.49 -14.65
CA ILE A 138 9.21 12.05 -14.35
C ILE A 138 8.04 11.43 -15.14
N VAL A 139 6.91 12.12 -15.26
CA VAL A 139 5.76 11.66 -16.07
C VAL A 139 6.16 11.51 -17.54
N LYS A 140 6.88 12.48 -18.11
CA LYS A 140 7.44 12.38 -19.46
C LYS A 140 8.35 11.16 -19.60
N LEU A 141 9.30 11.00 -18.67
CA LEU A 141 10.26 9.90 -18.67
C LEU A 141 9.60 8.53 -18.50
N LEU A 142 8.54 8.43 -17.67
CA LEU A 142 7.75 7.20 -17.54
C LEU A 142 7.13 6.81 -18.88
N LYS A 143 6.48 7.74 -19.59
CA LYS A 143 5.90 7.46 -20.91
C LYS A 143 6.97 7.00 -21.91
N GLU A 144 8.12 7.66 -21.93
CA GLU A 144 9.23 7.30 -22.83
C GLU A 144 9.81 5.93 -22.52
N VAL A 145 10.13 5.65 -21.25
CA VAL A 145 10.73 4.38 -20.82
C VAL A 145 9.79 3.20 -21.03
N LEU A 146 8.50 3.35 -20.75
CA LEU A 146 7.52 2.30 -21.01
C LEU A 146 7.33 2.05 -22.50
N ALA A 147 7.37 3.11 -23.32
CA ALA A 147 7.28 3.02 -24.78
C ALA A 147 8.46 2.27 -25.42
N GLU A 148 9.67 2.27 -24.79
CA GLU A 148 10.81 1.46 -25.23
C GLU A 148 10.48 -0.04 -25.27
N ASP A 149 9.58 -0.50 -24.39
CA ASP A 149 9.10 -1.88 -24.30
C ASP A 149 7.70 -2.07 -24.96
N GLY A 150 7.25 -1.11 -25.74
CA GLY A 150 5.96 -1.18 -26.46
C GLY A 150 4.72 -0.89 -25.58
N VAL A 151 4.92 -0.43 -24.34
CA VAL A 151 3.81 -0.08 -23.43
C VAL A 151 3.45 1.39 -23.63
N ILE A 152 2.29 1.64 -24.24
CA ILE A 152 1.81 3.00 -24.52
C ILE A 152 0.87 3.48 -23.41
N ILE A 153 1.20 4.63 -22.83
CA ILE A 153 0.38 5.29 -21.81
C ILE A 153 -0.43 6.42 -22.44
N HIS A 154 -1.75 6.28 -22.39
CA HIS A 154 -2.69 7.26 -22.95
C HIS A 154 -3.08 8.36 -21.98
N GLY A 155 -3.25 8.02 -20.69
CA GLY A 155 -3.66 8.97 -19.66
C GLY A 155 -2.75 8.98 -18.44
N VAL A 156 -2.62 10.16 -17.81
CA VAL A 156 -1.95 10.31 -16.50
C VAL A 156 -2.85 11.12 -15.59
N PHE A 157 -3.33 10.50 -14.51
CA PHE A 157 -4.21 11.14 -13.54
C PHE A 157 -3.45 11.42 -12.23
N GLU A 158 -3.54 12.62 -11.70
CA GLU A 158 -2.93 12.99 -10.42
C GLU A 158 -3.90 12.81 -9.26
N ARG A 159 -3.47 12.09 -8.23
CA ARG A 159 -4.17 11.87 -6.95
C ARG A 159 -3.33 12.39 -5.78
N SER A 160 -2.82 13.62 -5.92
CA SER A 160 -2.07 14.33 -4.87
C SER A 160 -3.00 15.10 -3.94
N ASP A 161 -4.10 14.47 -3.50
CA ASP A 161 -5.16 15.08 -2.67
C ASP A 161 -5.10 14.63 -1.19
N ALA A 162 -4.04 13.92 -0.79
CA ALA A 162 -3.81 13.49 0.59
C ALA A 162 -3.52 14.67 1.53
N ASN A 163 -3.91 14.51 2.83
CA ASN A 163 -3.69 15.54 3.84
C ASN A 163 -2.21 15.75 4.19
N GLU A 164 -1.38 14.79 3.90
CA GLU A 164 0.07 14.80 4.11
C GLU A 164 0.74 15.94 3.34
N ARG A 165 0.23 16.32 2.18
CA ARG A 165 0.73 17.45 1.38
C ARG A 165 0.73 18.78 2.13
N LYS A 166 -0.23 19.00 3.04
CA LYS A 166 -0.26 20.22 3.88
C LYS A 166 0.97 20.35 4.77
N LYS A 167 1.53 19.22 5.24
CA LYS A 167 2.75 19.22 6.06
C LYS A 167 3.99 19.56 5.24
N GLU A 168 3.93 19.36 3.93
CA GLU A 168 4.99 19.73 3.00
C GLU A 168 4.83 21.18 2.46
N GLY A 169 3.76 21.88 2.82
CA GLY A 169 3.43 23.21 2.30
C GLY A 169 2.84 23.20 0.90
N LEU A 170 2.30 22.04 0.46
CA LEU A 170 1.74 21.85 -0.87
C LEU A 170 0.20 21.89 -0.85
N PRO A 171 -0.43 22.46 -1.88
CA PRO A 171 -1.87 22.36 -2.06
C PRO A 171 -2.27 20.93 -2.45
N LYS A 172 -3.53 20.59 -2.24
CA LYS A 172 -4.12 19.36 -2.81
C LYS A 172 -4.30 19.54 -4.30
N VAL A 173 -3.96 18.50 -5.07
CA VAL A 173 -4.14 18.46 -6.52
C VAL A 173 -4.82 17.14 -6.89
N LYS A 174 -5.83 17.22 -7.77
CA LYS A 174 -6.53 16.08 -8.35
C LYS A 174 -6.96 16.45 -9.77
N GLY A 175 -6.63 15.62 -10.74
CA GLY A 175 -6.98 15.85 -12.15
C GLY A 175 -5.99 15.24 -13.13
N TRP A 176 -6.20 15.48 -14.41
CA TRP A 176 -5.34 15.00 -15.48
C TRP A 176 -4.03 15.80 -15.58
N ILE A 177 -2.93 15.12 -15.82
CA ILE A 177 -1.67 15.71 -16.26
C ILE A 177 -1.62 15.58 -17.78
N GLY A 178 -1.81 16.68 -18.49
CA GLY A 178 -1.99 16.70 -19.95
C GLY A 178 -3.43 16.48 -20.38
N GLU A 179 -3.64 15.80 -21.51
CA GLU A 179 -4.98 15.61 -22.08
C GLU A 179 -5.83 14.65 -21.24
N PRO A 180 -7.11 14.97 -21.03
CA PRO A 180 -8.06 14.08 -20.36
C PRO A 180 -8.24 12.75 -21.09
N TYR A 181 -8.44 11.69 -20.30
CA TYR A 181 -8.71 10.35 -20.80
C TYR A 181 -9.82 9.68 -19.97
N LYS A 182 -10.02 8.35 -20.08
CA LYS A 182 -11.01 7.61 -19.30
C LYS A 182 -10.60 7.53 -17.82
N THR A 183 -11.53 7.78 -16.92
CA THR A 183 -11.34 7.64 -15.48
C THR A 183 -11.65 6.23 -14.98
N GLU A 184 -12.41 5.47 -15.72
CA GLU A 184 -12.72 4.07 -15.44
C GLU A 184 -11.85 3.17 -16.33
N VAL A 185 -11.05 2.32 -15.70
CA VAL A 185 -10.10 1.43 -16.37
C VAL A 185 -10.41 -0.01 -15.99
N GLU A 186 -10.69 -0.84 -16.98
CA GLU A 186 -10.82 -2.28 -16.75
C GLU A 186 -9.42 -2.90 -16.60
N ILE A 187 -9.22 -3.66 -15.53
CA ILE A 187 -7.99 -4.40 -15.26
C ILE A 187 -8.29 -5.88 -15.04
N VAL A 188 -7.29 -6.73 -15.29
CA VAL A 188 -7.36 -8.15 -14.95
C VAL A 188 -6.29 -8.47 -13.91
N GLU A 189 -6.71 -9.00 -12.76
CA GLU A 189 -5.81 -9.44 -11.72
C GLU A 189 -6.16 -10.86 -11.27
N ASN A 190 -5.21 -11.78 -11.32
CA ASN A 190 -5.41 -13.18 -10.93
C ASN A 190 -6.59 -13.88 -11.68
N GLY A 191 -6.88 -13.45 -12.90
CA GLY A 191 -8.00 -13.95 -13.70
C GLY A 191 -9.35 -13.29 -13.37
N VAL A 192 -9.39 -12.31 -12.49
CA VAL A 192 -10.59 -11.55 -12.13
C VAL A 192 -10.57 -10.18 -12.82
N HIS A 193 -11.67 -9.80 -13.45
CA HIS A 193 -11.89 -8.50 -14.09
C HIS A 193 -12.44 -7.50 -13.09
N TYR A 194 -11.82 -6.33 -12.99
CA TYR A 194 -12.26 -5.21 -12.15
C TYR A 194 -12.37 -3.93 -12.96
N LEU A 195 -13.33 -3.09 -12.62
CA LEU A 195 -13.40 -1.71 -13.08
C LEU A 195 -12.79 -0.82 -11.99
N VAL A 196 -11.67 -0.19 -12.30
CA VAL A 196 -10.95 0.73 -11.40
C VAL A 196 -11.32 2.17 -11.76
N ASP A 197 -11.88 2.90 -10.81
CA ASP A 197 -12.12 4.34 -10.93
C ASP A 197 -10.92 5.10 -10.36
N VAL A 198 -10.07 5.64 -11.25
CA VAL A 198 -8.86 6.37 -10.85
C VAL A 198 -9.18 7.74 -10.27
N GLU A 199 -10.36 8.27 -10.52
CA GLU A 199 -10.81 9.55 -10.01
C GLU A 199 -11.43 9.43 -8.61
N ASN A 200 -12.42 8.53 -8.42
CA ASN A 200 -13.22 8.46 -7.20
C ASN A 200 -12.89 7.26 -6.31
N GLY A 201 -12.13 6.29 -6.83
CA GLY A 201 -11.68 5.14 -6.06
C GLY A 201 -10.77 5.53 -4.88
N GLN A 202 -10.66 4.64 -3.89
CA GLN A 202 -9.80 4.88 -2.73
C GLN A 202 -8.33 4.93 -3.13
N LYS A 203 -7.54 5.78 -2.48
CA LYS A 203 -6.13 6.03 -2.80
C LYS A 203 -5.95 6.38 -4.28
N THR A 204 -5.22 5.55 -5.03
CA THR A 204 -4.98 5.68 -6.47
C THR A 204 -6.04 4.97 -7.34
N GLY A 205 -7.04 4.31 -6.71
CA GLY A 205 -8.13 3.61 -7.39
C GLY A 205 -8.29 2.14 -6.97
N PHE A 206 -7.19 1.44 -6.66
CA PHE A 206 -7.18 0.02 -6.31
C PHE A 206 -6.08 -0.33 -5.31
N PHE A 207 -6.21 -1.45 -4.59
CA PHE A 207 -5.21 -1.93 -3.64
C PHE A 207 -4.32 -3.00 -4.28
N LEU A 208 -3.36 -2.59 -5.10
CA LEU A 208 -2.42 -3.47 -5.80
C LEU A 208 -1.53 -4.28 -4.85
N ASP A 209 -1.28 -3.74 -3.66
CA ASP A 209 -0.43 -4.35 -2.62
C ASP A 209 -0.93 -5.72 -2.12
N GLN A 210 -2.23 -6.02 -2.25
CA GLN A 210 -2.85 -7.28 -1.85
C GLN A 210 -2.92 -8.34 -2.98
N LYS A 211 -2.44 -8.05 -4.20
CA LYS A 211 -2.55 -8.91 -5.39
C LYS A 211 -2.26 -10.38 -5.11
N TYR A 212 -1.10 -10.67 -4.55
CA TYR A 212 -0.68 -12.05 -4.29
C TYR A 212 -1.25 -12.64 -3.00
N ASN A 213 -1.75 -11.81 -2.08
CA ASN A 213 -2.51 -12.28 -0.93
C ASN A 213 -3.88 -12.78 -1.37
N ARG A 214 -4.53 -12.06 -2.31
CA ARG A 214 -5.76 -12.53 -2.97
C ARG A 214 -5.55 -13.84 -3.72
N LEU A 215 -4.46 -13.95 -4.49
CA LEU A 215 -4.11 -15.18 -5.20
C LEU A 215 -3.87 -16.37 -4.24
N ALA A 216 -3.24 -16.13 -3.09
CA ALA A 216 -3.02 -17.17 -2.07
C ALA A 216 -4.34 -17.74 -1.54
N MET A 217 -5.41 -16.92 -1.44
CA MET A 217 -6.72 -17.36 -1.00
C MET A 217 -7.39 -18.32 -2.00
N GLN A 218 -7.14 -18.18 -3.30
CA GLN A 218 -7.72 -19.07 -4.31
C GLN A 218 -7.46 -20.55 -4.00
N ARG A 219 -6.27 -20.91 -3.47
CA ARG A 219 -5.89 -22.29 -3.16
C ARG A 219 -6.77 -22.96 -2.10
N ILE A 220 -7.33 -22.18 -1.18
CA ILE A 220 -8.08 -22.71 -0.03
C ILE A 220 -9.59 -22.46 -0.12
N CYS A 221 -10.07 -21.76 -1.16
CA CYS A 221 -11.48 -21.39 -1.30
C CYS A 221 -12.31 -22.35 -2.16
N LYS A 222 -11.69 -23.21 -2.99
CA LYS A 222 -12.40 -24.15 -3.89
C LYS A 222 -13.35 -25.07 -3.11
N GLY A 223 -14.63 -25.08 -3.50
CA GLY A 223 -15.66 -25.90 -2.87
C GLY A 223 -16.03 -25.45 -1.44
N LYS A 224 -15.70 -24.22 -1.07
CA LYS A 224 -15.87 -23.69 0.29
C LYS A 224 -16.95 -22.60 0.35
N ARG A 225 -17.54 -22.45 1.54
CA ARG A 225 -18.37 -21.32 1.91
C ARG A 225 -17.48 -20.25 2.54
N VAL A 226 -17.46 -19.03 1.97
CA VAL A 226 -16.50 -17.97 2.29
C VAL A 226 -17.22 -16.71 2.80
N LEU A 227 -16.69 -16.09 3.85
CA LEU A 227 -17.07 -14.78 4.34
C LEU A 227 -15.90 -13.82 4.19
N ASP A 228 -16.06 -12.77 3.40
CA ASP A 228 -15.08 -11.71 3.18
C ASP A 228 -15.51 -10.43 3.88
N CYS A 229 -14.79 -10.04 4.92
CA CYS A 229 -15.08 -8.88 5.75
C CYS A 229 -14.20 -7.70 5.37
N PHE A 230 -14.81 -6.52 5.23
CA PHE A 230 -14.17 -5.32 4.67
C PHE A 230 -13.82 -5.52 3.19
N THR A 231 -14.79 -6.08 2.47
CA THR A 231 -14.60 -6.60 1.10
C THR A 231 -14.22 -5.53 0.08
N HIS A 232 -14.46 -4.22 0.40
CA HIS A 232 -14.25 -3.10 -0.51
C HIS A 232 -15.00 -3.36 -1.83
N MET A 233 -14.34 -3.31 -2.97
CA MET A 233 -14.95 -3.62 -4.27
C MET A 233 -14.95 -5.12 -4.60
N GLY A 234 -14.98 -5.99 -3.59
CA GLY A 234 -15.13 -7.43 -3.72
C GLY A 234 -13.85 -8.21 -4.03
N THR A 235 -12.69 -7.63 -3.77
CA THR A 235 -11.43 -8.15 -4.32
C THR A 235 -11.03 -9.52 -3.79
N PHE A 236 -11.18 -9.81 -2.51
CA PHE A 236 -10.96 -11.15 -1.96
C PHE A 236 -12.14 -12.08 -2.29
N ALA A 237 -13.38 -11.60 -2.18
CA ALA A 237 -14.57 -12.37 -2.47
C ALA A 237 -14.58 -12.90 -3.92
N LEU A 238 -14.24 -12.07 -4.89
CA LEU A 238 -14.19 -12.45 -6.31
C LEU A 238 -13.05 -13.43 -6.61
N ASN A 239 -11.89 -13.29 -5.94
CA ASN A 239 -10.82 -14.30 -6.02
C ASN A 239 -11.26 -15.66 -5.43
N ALA A 240 -12.07 -15.67 -4.37
CA ALA A 240 -12.67 -16.90 -3.87
C ALA A 240 -13.69 -17.49 -4.85
N GLY A 241 -14.52 -16.63 -5.46
CA GLY A 241 -15.50 -17.03 -6.47
C GLY A 241 -14.87 -17.69 -7.68
N ILE A 242 -13.89 -17.02 -8.32
CA ILE A 242 -13.20 -17.55 -9.51
C ILE A 242 -12.46 -18.89 -9.22
N ALA A 243 -12.03 -19.08 -7.97
CA ALA A 243 -11.43 -20.33 -7.51
C ALA A 243 -12.44 -21.47 -7.34
N GLY A 244 -13.72 -21.23 -7.50
CA GLY A 244 -14.80 -22.20 -7.36
C GLY A 244 -15.29 -22.40 -5.93
N ALA A 245 -15.31 -21.36 -5.10
CA ALA A 245 -16.04 -21.38 -3.84
C ALA A 245 -17.54 -21.67 -4.10
N THR A 246 -18.21 -22.35 -3.20
CA THR A 246 -19.64 -22.71 -3.40
C THR A 246 -20.58 -21.54 -3.12
N GLU A 247 -20.19 -20.68 -2.18
CA GLU A 247 -20.94 -19.49 -1.77
C GLU A 247 -19.96 -18.50 -1.17
N VAL A 248 -20.05 -17.25 -1.58
CA VAL A 248 -19.23 -16.16 -1.04
C VAL A 248 -20.12 -15.00 -0.61
N THR A 249 -19.97 -14.53 0.62
CA THR A 249 -20.59 -13.31 1.10
C THR A 249 -19.52 -12.28 1.42
N GLY A 250 -19.59 -11.12 0.76
CA GLY A 250 -18.76 -9.95 1.05
C GLY A 250 -19.51 -8.91 1.89
N LEU A 251 -18.84 -8.36 2.89
CA LEU A 251 -19.39 -7.31 3.77
C LEU A 251 -18.52 -6.06 3.71
N ASP A 252 -19.16 -4.91 3.51
CA ASP A 252 -18.52 -3.60 3.65
C ASP A 252 -19.53 -2.58 4.18
N ILE A 253 -19.06 -1.55 4.86
CA ILE A 253 -19.93 -0.48 5.37
C ILE A 253 -20.26 0.57 4.29
N SER A 254 -19.51 0.61 3.22
CA SER A 254 -19.66 1.57 2.12
C SER A 254 -20.63 1.04 1.06
N GLU A 255 -21.79 1.70 0.92
CA GLU A 255 -22.75 1.38 -0.15
C GLU A 255 -22.11 1.49 -1.54
N TYR A 256 -21.25 2.49 -1.76
CA TYR A 256 -20.51 2.65 -3.01
C TYR A 256 -19.60 1.46 -3.28
N ALA A 257 -18.82 1.00 -2.28
CA ALA A 257 -17.94 -0.16 -2.44
C ALA A 257 -18.76 -1.44 -2.74
N VAL A 258 -19.86 -1.65 -2.04
CA VAL A 258 -20.79 -2.79 -2.28
C VAL A 258 -21.38 -2.76 -3.68
N SER A 259 -21.77 -1.58 -4.17
CA SER A 259 -22.26 -1.40 -5.55
C SER A 259 -21.18 -1.78 -6.57
N GLN A 260 -19.94 -1.28 -6.40
CA GLN A 260 -18.80 -1.63 -7.25
C GLN A 260 -18.47 -3.14 -7.20
N ALA A 261 -18.52 -3.74 -6.02
CA ALA A 261 -18.30 -5.17 -5.84
C ALA A 261 -19.36 -6.01 -6.60
N THR A 262 -20.62 -5.60 -6.52
CA THR A 262 -21.73 -6.26 -7.23
C THR A 262 -21.57 -6.17 -8.75
N GLU A 263 -21.19 -5.02 -9.28
CA GLU A 263 -20.92 -4.86 -10.71
C GLU A 263 -19.69 -5.68 -11.17
N ASN A 264 -18.67 -5.76 -10.33
CA ASN A 264 -17.51 -6.63 -10.59
C ASN A 264 -17.91 -8.12 -10.56
N ALA A 265 -18.81 -8.56 -9.68
CA ALA A 265 -19.33 -9.93 -9.72
C ALA A 265 -20.02 -10.24 -11.05
N LYS A 266 -20.90 -9.37 -11.53
CA LYS A 266 -21.55 -9.50 -12.84
C LYS A 266 -20.53 -9.55 -14.00
N ARG A 267 -19.51 -8.67 -13.95
CA ARG A 267 -18.45 -8.63 -14.97
C ARG A 267 -17.71 -9.97 -15.09
N ASN A 268 -17.64 -10.72 -14.00
CA ASN A 268 -16.98 -12.03 -13.94
C ASN A 268 -17.97 -13.22 -14.07
N GLY A 269 -19.28 -12.99 -14.21
CA GLY A 269 -20.30 -14.05 -14.24
C GLY A 269 -20.41 -14.81 -12.91
N LEU A 270 -20.17 -14.11 -11.78
CA LEU A 270 -20.14 -14.67 -10.43
C LEU A 270 -21.34 -14.20 -9.56
N GLU A 271 -22.30 -13.48 -10.08
CA GLU A 271 -23.42 -12.86 -9.36
C GLU A 271 -24.31 -13.86 -8.62
N GLU A 272 -24.41 -15.09 -9.11
CA GLU A 272 -25.17 -16.16 -8.46
C GLU A 272 -24.42 -16.76 -7.26
N GLN A 273 -23.11 -16.66 -7.25
CA GLN A 273 -22.22 -17.33 -6.30
C GLN A 273 -21.63 -16.38 -5.27
N VAL A 274 -21.41 -15.12 -5.67
CA VAL A 274 -20.78 -14.08 -4.85
C VAL A 274 -21.75 -12.95 -4.62
N THR A 275 -22.16 -12.76 -3.38
CA THR A 275 -23.12 -11.72 -2.99
C THR A 275 -22.48 -10.73 -2.03
N PHE A 276 -22.95 -9.47 -2.08
CA PHE A 276 -22.43 -8.40 -1.23
C PHE A 276 -23.53 -7.76 -0.41
N ARG A 277 -23.18 -7.36 0.83
CA ARG A 277 -24.12 -6.68 1.74
C ARG A 277 -23.44 -5.47 2.37
N CYS A 278 -24.16 -4.34 2.36
CA CYS A 278 -23.75 -3.15 3.11
C CYS A 278 -24.04 -3.39 4.61
N ALA A 279 -22.98 -3.55 5.40
CA ALA A 279 -23.08 -3.82 6.83
C ALA A 279 -21.82 -3.40 7.59
N ASN A 280 -21.99 -2.95 8.83
CA ASN A 280 -20.88 -2.80 9.75
C ASN A 280 -20.41 -4.18 10.22
N VAL A 281 -19.21 -4.56 9.87
CA VAL A 281 -18.61 -5.88 10.19
C VAL A 281 -18.62 -6.14 11.71
N PHE A 282 -18.38 -5.12 12.54
CA PHE A 282 -18.37 -5.28 14.00
C PHE A 282 -19.73 -5.66 14.59
N ASP A 283 -20.82 -5.29 13.95
CA ASP A 283 -22.20 -5.61 14.36
C ASP A 283 -22.69 -6.88 13.67
N GLU A 284 -22.30 -7.10 12.42
CA GLU A 284 -22.78 -8.22 11.61
C GLU A 284 -22.17 -9.57 12.04
N LEU A 285 -20.89 -9.63 12.42
CA LEU A 285 -20.27 -10.91 12.84
C LEU A 285 -20.92 -11.51 14.09
N PRO A 286 -21.23 -10.75 15.17
CA PRO A 286 -22.01 -11.27 16.29
C PRO A 286 -23.39 -11.79 15.87
N ARG A 287 -24.11 -11.05 15.02
CA ARG A 287 -25.45 -11.44 14.52
C ARG A 287 -25.40 -12.77 13.76
N LEU A 288 -24.40 -12.96 12.90
CA LEU A 288 -24.18 -14.22 12.18
C LEU A 288 -23.86 -15.38 13.15
N ALA A 289 -23.06 -15.12 14.18
CA ALA A 289 -22.73 -16.13 15.19
C ALA A 289 -23.95 -16.53 16.03
N GLU A 290 -24.80 -15.58 16.42
CA GLU A 290 -26.06 -15.83 17.11
C GLU A 290 -27.07 -16.62 16.26
N ALA A 291 -27.07 -16.39 14.94
CA ALA A 291 -27.83 -17.15 13.96
C ALA A 291 -27.28 -18.56 13.70
N GLY A 292 -26.15 -18.92 14.32
CA GLY A 292 -25.52 -20.24 14.13
C GLY A 292 -24.76 -20.40 12.83
N GLU A 293 -24.51 -19.30 12.10
CA GLU A 293 -23.79 -19.33 10.82
C GLU A 293 -22.35 -19.80 10.98
N LYS A 294 -21.89 -20.60 10.03
CA LYS A 294 -20.50 -21.10 9.95
C LYS A 294 -19.98 -21.08 8.52
N TYR A 295 -18.71 -20.72 8.41
CA TYR A 295 -18.00 -20.62 7.15
C TYR A 295 -16.76 -21.53 7.14
N ASP A 296 -16.40 -22.02 5.97
CA ASP A 296 -15.16 -22.78 5.79
C ASP A 296 -13.95 -21.84 5.76
N VAL A 297 -14.16 -20.59 5.30
CA VAL A 297 -13.12 -19.57 5.22
C VAL A 297 -13.70 -18.23 5.67
N VAL A 298 -13.01 -17.53 6.58
CA VAL A 298 -13.29 -16.14 6.96
C VAL A 298 -12.06 -15.30 6.66
N ILE A 299 -12.27 -14.18 5.96
CA ILE A 299 -11.24 -13.22 5.58
C ILE A 299 -11.52 -11.91 6.34
N LEU A 300 -10.49 -11.38 6.99
CA LEU A 300 -10.54 -10.12 7.75
C LEU A 300 -9.47 -9.18 7.22
N ASP A 301 -9.84 -8.23 6.36
CA ASP A 301 -8.98 -7.18 5.83
C ASP A 301 -9.43 -5.78 6.32
N PRO A 302 -9.34 -5.51 7.63
CA PRO A 302 -9.83 -4.27 8.19
C PRO A 302 -8.97 -3.08 7.77
N PRO A 303 -9.54 -1.86 7.76
CA PRO A 303 -8.76 -0.64 7.60
C PRO A 303 -7.73 -0.50 8.73
N ALA A 304 -6.70 0.31 8.51
CA ALA A 304 -5.69 0.57 9.51
C ALA A 304 -6.31 1.19 10.77
N PHE A 305 -6.38 0.42 11.87
CA PHE A 305 -6.93 0.90 13.15
C PHE A 305 -6.00 1.87 13.87
N THR A 306 -4.76 2.03 13.41
CA THR A 306 -3.83 3.04 13.94
C THR A 306 -3.01 3.69 12.84
N LYS A 307 -2.86 5.01 12.97
CA LYS A 307 -1.99 5.86 12.15
C LYS A 307 -0.86 6.49 12.97
N SER A 308 -0.73 6.12 14.25
CA SER A 308 0.30 6.65 15.15
C SER A 308 0.68 5.65 16.23
N ARG A 309 1.89 5.77 16.76
CA ARG A 309 2.38 4.94 17.88
C ARG A 309 1.48 5.08 19.13
N GLN A 310 0.95 6.27 19.40
CA GLN A 310 0.08 6.53 20.55
C GLN A 310 -1.26 5.78 20.47
N ALA A 311 -1.81 5.60 19.27
CA ALA A 311 -3.08 4.91 19.04
C ALA A 311 -2.95 3.37 19.00
N THR A 312 -1.74 2.81 19.09
CA THR A 312 -1.47 1.37 18.95
C THR A 312 -2.25 0.53 19.97
N LYS A 313 -2.39 1.00 21.22
CA LYS A 313 -3.14 0.27 22.27
C LYS A 313 -4.62 0.06 21.90
N ASN A 314 -5.26 1.07 21.30
CA ASN A 314 -6.65 0.97 20.86
C ASN A 314 -6.76 0.09 19.60
N ALA A 315 -5.79 0.16 18.69
CA ALA A 315 -5.73 -0.71 17.54
C ALA A 315 -5.64 -2.19 17.92
N ILE A 316 -4.81 -2.55 18.90
CA ILE A 316 -4.70 -3.92 19.43
C ILE A 316 -6.08 -4.43 19.89
N LYS A 317 -6.86 -3.60 20.58
CA LYS A 317 -8.21 -3.97 21.01
C LYS A 317 -9.12 -4.26 19.83
N GLY A 318 -9.12 -3.38 18.80
CA GLY A 318 -9.91 -3.56 17.59
C GLY A 318 -9.52 -4.82 16.80
N TYR A 319 -8.22 -5.05 16.58
CA TYR A 319 -7.75 -6.27 15.92
C TYR A 319 -8.09 -7.54 16.74
N ARG A 320 -7.95 -7.49 18.07
CA ARG A 320 -8.33 -8.62 18.92
C ARG A 320 -9.82 -8.92 18.84
N GLU A 321 -10.65 -7.90 18.94
CA GLU A 321 -12.11 -8.03 18.88
C GLU A 321 -12.58 -8.64 17.57
N ILE A 322 -12.12 -8.08 16.42
CA ILE A 322 -12.55 -8.57 15.12
C ILE A 322 -12.09 -10.01 14.86
N ASN A 323 -10.89 -10.38 15.31
CA ASN A 323 -10.38 -11.74 15.18
C ASN A 323 -11.15 -12.72 16.09
N ILE A 324 -11.57 -12.35 17.30
CA ILE A 324 -12.44 -13.18 18.14
C ILE A 324 -13.77 -13.45 17.44
N LYS A 325 -14.39 -12.39 16.91
CA LYS A 325 -15.68 -12.49 16.21
C LYS A 325 -15.57 -13.35 14.95
N GLY A 326 -14.55 -13.14 14.14
CA GLY A 326 -14.29 -13.94 12.93
C GLY A 326 -14.04 -15.42 13.26
N LEU A 327 -13.19 -15.72 14.26
CA LEU A 327 -12.87 -17.09 14.66
C LEU A 327 -14.10 -17.88 15.13
N LYS A 328 -15.08 -17.24 15.74
CA LYS A 328 -16.34 -17.88 16.16
C LYS A 328 -17.16 -18.38 14.96
N LEU A 329 -16.99 -17.80 13.79
CA LEU A 329 -17.68 -18.17 12.55
C LEU A 329 -16.96 -19.24 11.75
N VAL A 330 -15.68 -19.49 12.01
CA VAL A 330 -14.92 -20.53 11.29
C VAL A 330 -15.30 -21.92 11.80
N LYS A 331 -15.61 -22.85 10.87
CA LYS A 331 -15.82 -24.27 11.16
C LYS A 331 -14.53 -24.91 11.71
N ASP A 332 -14.64 -26.00 12.45
CA ASP A 332 -13.49 -26.86 12.80
C ASP A 332 -12.80 -27.35 11.51
N GLY A 333 -11.48 -27.19 11.43
CA GLY A 333 -10.68 -27.48 10.22
C GLY A 333 -10.77 -26.44 9.12
N GLY A 334 -11.56 -25.36 9.28
CA GLY A 334 -11.65 -24.23 8.36
C GLY A 334 -10.48 -23.27 8.45
N TYR A 335 -10.56 -22.13 7.74
CA TYR A 335 -9.45 -21.18 7.62
C TYR A 335 -9.85 -19.77 8.03
N LEU A 336 -8.91 -19.08 8.67
CA LEU A 336 -8.95 -17.65 8.92
C LEU A 336 -7.80 -17.00 8.15
N ALA A 337 -8.11 -16.03 7.29
CA ALA A 337 -7.15 -15.05 6.80
C ALA A 337 -7.35 -13.74 7.54
N THR A 338 -6.29 -13.15 8.05
CA THR A 338 -6.35 -11.87 8.77
C THR A 338 -5.13 -11.02 8.49
N CYS A 339 -5.34 -9.72 8.33
CA CYS A 339 -4.25 -8.81 8.00
C CYS A 339 -4.30 -7.48 8.75
N SER A 340 -3.22 -6.74 8.61
CA SER A 340 -3.08 -5.36 9.03
C SER A 340 -2.20 -4.60 8.04
N CYS A 341 -2.73 -3.49 7.54
CA CYS A 341 -1.98 -2.54 6.70
C CYS A 341 -1.36 -1.39 7.51
N SER A 342 -1.28 -1.49 8.84
CA SER A 342 -0.67 -0.46 9.67
C SER A 342 0.80 -0.75 9.95
N HIS A 343 1.69 0.21 9.63
CA HIS A 343 3.10 0.15 10.01
C HIS A 343 3.30 -0.04 11.52
N PHE A 344 2.47 0.60 12.37
CA PHE A 344 2.59 0.50 13.84
C PHE A 344 2.09 -0.83 14.43
N MET A 345 1.40 -1.64 13.65
CA MET A 345 1.04 -3.02 14.01
C MET A 345 2.10 -3.96 13.43
N THR A 346 3.18 -4.19 14.18
CA THR A 346 4.26 -5.08 13.74
C THR A 346 3.78 -6.52 13.57
N GLN A 347 4.54 -7.34 12.86
CA GLN A 347 4.22 -8.76 12.67
C GLN A 347 4.05 -9.49 14.01
N GLU A 348 4.99 -9.29 14.94
CA GLU A 348 4.98 -9.92 16.26
C GLU A 348 3.76 -9.49 17.08
N LEU A 349 3.42 -8.19 16.99
CA LEU A 349 2.28 -7.63 17.70
C LEU A 349 0.96 -8.17 17.17
N LEU A 350 0.81 -8.24 15.84
CA LEU A 350 -0.37 -8.85 15.21
C LEU A 350 -0.47 -10.34 15.54
N ALA A 351 0.62 -11.11 15.44
CA ALA A 351 0.66 -12.52 15.76
C ALA A 351 0.29 -12.78 17.23
N LYS A 352 0.80 -11.95 18.16
CA LYS A 352 0.41 -12.00 19.58
C LYS A 352 -1.08 -11.73 19.76
N THR A 353 -1.60 -10.69 19.11
CA THR A 353 -3.01 -10.28 19.21
C THR A 353 -3.95 -11.37 18.69
N VAL A 354 -3.62 -11.98 17.54
CA VAL A 354 -4.41 -13.08 16.95
C VAL A 354 -4.36 -14.34 17.83
N ARG A 355 -3.22 -14.66 18.43
CA ARG A 355 -3.07 -15.77 19.38
C ARG A 355 -3.95 -15.57 20.62
N GLU A 356 -3.98 -14.36 21.17
CA GLU A 356 -4.87 -14.03 22.30
C GLU A 356 -6.35 -14.10 21.91
N ALA A 357 -6.68 -13.67 20.69
CA ALA A 357 -8.05 -13.78 20.15
C ALA A 357 -8.48 -15.25 20.02
N ALA A 358 -7.60 -16.12 19.48
CA ALA A 358 -7.88 -17.56 19.33
C ALA A 358 -8.14 -18.23 20.68
N ARG A 359 -7.31 -17.93 21.69
CA ARG A 359 -7.53 -18.44 23.06
C ARG A 359 -8.88 -17.99 23.63
N SER A 360 -9.27 -16.73 23.40
CA SER A 360 -10.57 -16.20 23.85
C SER A 360 -11.77 -16.77 23.09
N ALA A 361 -11.55 -17.27 21.87
CA ALA A 361 -12.55 -17.95 21.05
C ALA A 361 -12.56 -19.47 21.23
N HIS A 362 -11.73 -20.03 22.14
CA HIS A 362 -11.53 -21.49 22.35
C HIS A 362 -11.12 -22.20 21.04
N LYS A 363 -10.21 -21.60 20.28
CA LYS A 363 -9.68 -22.12 19.02
C LYS A 363 -8.18 -22.28 19.09
N ARG A 364 -7.65 -23.24 18.33
CA ARG A 364 -6.24 -23.44 18.04
C ARG A 364 -5.94 -23.06 16.61
N LEU A 365 -4.79 -22.45 16.38
CA LEU A 365 -4.38 -21.98 15.07
C LEU A 365 -3.11 -22.71 14.60
N ARG A 366 -3.17 -23.25 13.37
CA ARG A 366 -1.99 -23.73 12.64
C ARG A 366 -1.68 -22.71 11.57
N GLN A 367 -0.53 -22.03 11.64
CA GLN A 367 -0.13 -21.10 10.59
C GLN A 367 0.13 -21.88 9.30
N VAL A 368 -0.60 -21.51 8.26
CA VAL A 368 -0.44 -22.05 6.91
C VAL A 368 0.54 -21.21 6.14
N GLU A 369 0.38 -19.88 6.21
CA GLU A 369 1.19 -18.95 5.45
C GLU A 369 1.31 -17.59 6.18
N PHE A 370 2.42 -16.90 5.98
CA PHE A 370 2.63 -15.51 6.30
C PHE A 370 3.11 -14.79 5.05
N ARG A 371 2.49 -13.65 4.75
CA ARG A 371 2.77 -12.86 3.55
C ARG A 371 2.84 -11.37 3.92
N THR A 372 3.45 -10.61 3.03
CA THR A 372 3.54 -9.15 3.09
C THR A 372 2.84 -8.52 1.90
N GLN A 373 3.11 -7.26 1.63
CA GLN A 373 2.66 -6.58 0.42
C GLN A 373 3.25 -7.23 -0.85
N SER A 374 2.57 -7.02 -1.97
CA SER A 374 3.02 -7.46 -3.29
C SER A 374 4.42 -6.91 -3.61
N PRO A 375 5.29 -7.67 -4.32
CA PRO A 375 6.66 -7.28 -4.61
C PRO A 375 6.83 -5.96 -5.37
N ASP A 376 5.82 -5.48 -6.09
CA ASP A 376 5.82 -4.16 -6.71
C ASP A 376 5.70 -2.99 -5.69
N HIS A 377 5.44 -3.32 -4.43
CA HIS A 377 5.56 -2.45 -3.25
C HIS A 377 6.78 -2.90 -2.42
N PRO A 378 8.01 -2.71 -2.91
CA PRO A 378 9.19 -3.31 -2.31
C PRO A 378 9.42 -2.85 -0.87
N ILE A 379 9.84 -3.79 -0.02
CA ILE A 379 10.30 -3.50 1.34
C ILE A 379 11.78 -3.15 1.27
N LEU A 380 12.09 -1.88 1.49
CA LEU A 380 13.48 -1.42 1.59
C LEU A 380 13.96 -1.62 3.02
N TRP A 381 14.92 -2.50 3.25
CA TRP A 381 15.41 -2.86 4.59
C TRP A 381 16.05 -1.71 5.37
N ALA A 382 16.37 -0.63 4.69
CA ALA A 382 16.87 0.61 5.27
C ALA A 382 15.78 1.66 5.55
N ALA A 383 14.51 1.35 5.23
CA ALA A 383 13.36 2.24 5.37
C ALA A 383 12.18 1.44 5.96
N ASP A 384 12.13 1.37 7.29
CA ASP A 384 11.13 0.58 8.03
C ASP A 384 9.70 0.95 7.65
N GLU A 385 9.46 2.21 7.26
CA GLU A 385 8.16 2.71 6.79
C GLU A 385 7.65 2.03 5.52
N SER A 386 8.54 1.43 4.73
CA SER A 386 8.17 0.68 3.53
C SER A 386 7.51 -0.66 3.85
N TYR A 387 7.68 -1.19 5.07
CA TYR A 387 7.04 -2.42 5.53
C TYR A 387 5.77 -2.11 6.33
N TYR A 388 4.61 -2.32 5.75
CA TYR A 388 3.35 -1.97 6.39
C TYR A 388 2.28 -3.06 6.36
N LEU A 389 2.30 -4.02 5.41
CA LEU A 389 1.27 -5.05 5.26
C LEU A 389 1.73 -6.38 5.85
N LYS A 390 0.91 -6.95 6.73
CA LYS A 390 1.06 -8.28 7.31
C LYS A 390 -0.21 -9.05 7.07
N PHE A 391 -0.10 -10.23 6.44
CA PHE A 391 -1.20 -11.10 6.08
C PHE A 391 -0.91 -12.51 6.54
N PHE A 392 -1.78 -13.08 7.39
CA PHE A 392 -1.68 -14.43 7.89
C PHE A 392 -2.83 -15.28 7.38
N ILE A 393 -2.53 -16.52 7.04
CA ILE A 393 -3.51 -17.58 6.82
C ILE A 393 -3.31 -18.65 7.90
N PHE A 394 -4.38 -18.97 8.62
CA PHE A 394 -4.39 -20.01 9.64
C PHE A 394 -5.45 -21.07 9.31
N GLN A 395 -5.12 -22.35 9.53
CA GLN A 395 -6.13 -23.37 9.76
C GLN A 395 -6.62 -23.27 11.22
N VAL A 396 -7.93 -23.28 11.39
CA VAL A 396 -8.59 -23.14 12.70
C VAL A 396 -9.07 -24.51 13.16
N VAL A 397 -8.74 -24.90 14.38
CA VAL A 397 -9.14 -26.16 15.00
C VAL A 397 -9.81 -25.85 16.34
N ASP A 398 -10.91 -26.52 16.63
CA ASP A 398 -11.60 -26.38 17.89
C ASP A 398 -10.77 -26.92 19.07
N GLU A 399 -10.75 -26.19 20.17
CA GLU A 399 -10.16 -26.68 21.40
C GLU A 399 -11.15 -27.68 22.03
N LYS A 400 -10.78 -28.98 22.03
CA LYS A 400 -11.57 -30.06 22.62
C LYS A 400 -11.16 -30.29 24.07
#